data_356bf8f938963843a1c731024137ee3f
#
_entry.id   356bf8f938963843a1c731024137ee3f
#
_cell.length_a   1.000
_cell.length_b   1.000
_cell.length_c   1.000
_cell.angle_alpha   90.00
_cell.angle_beta   90.00
_cell.angle_gamma   90.00
#
_symmetry.space_group_name_H-M   'P 1'
#
loop_
_entity.id
_entity.type
_entity.pdbx_description
1 polymer ?
#
loop_
_entity_poly.entity_id
_entity_poly.type
_entity_poly.pdbx_seq_one_letter_code
_entity_poly.pdbx_strand_id
1 'polypeptide(L)'
;MNRVNVYIDGFNLYHGLRKMKKSDTDWQRFYWVDFVKLFDHFILFGQTLQKVYYFSAPDHDPFRAVRQDALFRANKLMNDDRFEVIYGKYYRKKLKCKLCTGRYVTHEEKRTDVNICAYMMSDCALNNVDAIMLVTADSDLVTPIELIRRDYPNKQIRLFFPPTTESRDLTNVMKAKKKEPIYLLNHKQKFINSLLPDVVSKDGTSLTIPQKWKDPYIISTPSNVIPNNLMSLYAKHFGDAQIIEFDHPNMQSFIKNLNQLTS
;
A
#
# COMPACT_ATOMS: atom_id res chain seq x y z
N MET A 1 -26.44 -3.62 11.97
CA MET A 1 -25.14 -4.23 11.62
C MET A 1 -24.06 -3.18 11.79
N ASN A 2 -22.98 -3.48 12.50
CA ASN A 2 -21.90 -2.51 12.72
C ASN A 2 -21.06 -2.37 11.47
N ARG A 3 -20.87 -1.14 11.02
CA ARG A 3 -20.11 -0.78 9.81
C ARG A 3 -18.63 -0.78 10.12
N VAL A 4 -17.85 -1.48 9.30
CA VAL A 4 -16.39 -1.58 9.45
C VAL A 4 -15.69 -0.97 8.25
N ASN A 5 -14.73 -0.07 8.49
CA ASN A 5 -13.79 0.39 7.50
C ASN A 5 -12.36 -0.04 7.86
N VAL A 6 -11.58 -0.34 6.84
CA VAL A 6 -10.16 -0.71 6.97
C VAL A 6 -9.29 0.42 6.44
N TYR A 7 -8.26 0.78 7.19
CA TYR A 7 -7.30 1.82 6.86
C TYR A 7 -5.92 1.17 6.80
N ILE A 8 -5.39 0.99 5.59
CA ILE A 8 -4.13 0.30 5.36
C ILE A 8 -3.03 1.32 5.10
N ASP A 9 -2.06 1.40 6.02
CA ASP A 9 -0.77 2.00 5.73
C ASP A 9 -0.03 1.12 4.73
N GLY A 10 -0.07 1.54 3.47
CA GLY A 10 0.47 0.76 2.36
C GLY A 10 1.98 0.60 2.41
N PHE A 11 2.70 1.59 2.97
CA PHE A 11 4.16 1.49 3.14
C PHE A 11 4.51 0.44 4.19
N ASN A 12 3.89 0.52 5.36
CA ASN A 12 4.12 -0.45 6.43
C ASN A 12 3.78 -1.87 5.98
N LEU A 13 2.64 -2.06 5.30
CA LEU A 13 2.24 -3.37 4.79
C LEU A 13 3.20 -3.89 3.72
N TYR A 14 3.54 -3.06 2.72
CA TYR A 14 4.47 -3.43 1.64
C TYR A 14 5.85 -3.80 2.18
N HIS A 15 6.39 -2.99 3.08
CA HIS A 15 7.69 -3.24 3.67
C HIS A 15 7.70 -4.50 4.55
N GLY A 16 6.62 -4.75 5.27
CA GLY A 16 6.43 -5.98 6.05
C GLY A 16 6.44 -7.23 5.15
N LEU A 17 5.65 -7.24 4.09
CA LEU A 17 5.64 -8.31 3.10
C LEU A 17 7.00 -8.50 2.43
N ARG A 18 7.68 -7.39 2.07
CA ARG A 18 8.99 -7.40 1.45
C ARG A 18 10.07 -8.01 2.37
N LYS A 19 10.00 -7.73 3.65
CA LYS A 19 10.93 -8.27 4.64
C LYS A 19 10.65 -9.76 4.85
N MET A 20 9.39 -10.15 4.95
CA MET A 20 8.98 -11.53 5.14
C MET A 20 9.37 -12.44 3.97
N LYS A 21 9.22 -11.97 2.73
CA LYS A 21 9.62 -12.68 1.53
C LYS A 21 11.10 -13.10 1.52
N LYS A 22 11.98 -12.43 2.27
CA LYS A 22 13.41 -12.79 2.35
C LYS A 22 13.64 -14.09 3.14
N SER A 23 12.76 -14.41 4.08
CA SER A 23 12.81 -15.62 4.90
C SER A 23 11.87 -16.72 4.40
N ASP A 24 10.78 -16.35 3.73
CA ASP A 24 9.79 -17.26 3.17
C ASP A 24 9.31 -16.70 1.81
N THR A 25 9.77 -17.35 0.73
CA THR A 25 9.52 -16.89 -0.66
C THR A 25 8.05 -16.95 -1.05
N ASP A 26 7.22 -17.78 -0.41
CA ASP A 26 5.78 -17.85 -0.67
C ASP A 26 5.10 -16.49 -0.46
N TRP A 27 5.63 -15.67 0.45
CA TRP A 27 5.10 -14.33 0.72
C TRP A 27 5.18 -13.38 -0.46
N GLN A 28 5.93 -13.73 -1.50
CA GLN A 28 5.97 -12.95 -2.74
C GLN A 28 4.61 -12.92 -3.45
N ARG A 29 3.85 -14.02 -3.40
CA ARG A 29 2.50 -14.10 -3.99
C ARG A 29 1.51 -13.14 -3.31
N PHE A 30 1.74 -12.78 -2.05
CA PHE A 30 0.85 -11.87 -1.30
C PHE A 30 0.99 -10.40 -1.69
N TYR A 31 1.88 -10.06 -2.62
CA TYR A 31 1.80 -8.77 -3.33
C TYR A 31 0.59 -8.69 -4.29
N TRP A 32 -0.03 -9.84 -4.62
CA TRP A 32 -1.19 -9.93 -5.49
C TRP A 32 -2.40 -10.45 -4.72
N VAL A 33 -2.88 -9.66 -3.76
CA VAL A 33 -3.95 -10.02 -2.84
C VAL A 33 -5.17 -9.10 -3.04
N ASP A 34 -6.36 -9.67 -2.89
CA ASP A 34 -7.61 -8.94 -2.73
C ASP A 34 -7.72 -8.45 -1.28
N PHE A 35 -7.55 -7.17 -1.08
CA PHE A 35 -7.57 -6.58 0.26
C PHE A 35 -8.95 -6.62 0.90
N VAL A 36 -10.02 -6.49 0.13
CA VAL A 36 -11.39 -6.58 0.67
C VAL A 36 -11.63 -7.99 1.17
N LYS A 37 -11.33 -9.01 0.36
CA LYS A 37 -11.46 -10.40 0.74
C LYS A 37 -10.57 -10.77 1.93
N LEU A 38 -9.34 -10.23 2.00
CA LEU A 38 -8.43 -10.44 3.12
C LEU A 38 -9.04 -9.95 4.44
N PHE A 39 -9.59 -8.75 4.46
CA PHE A 39 -10.14 -8.18 5.69
C PHE A 39 -11.57 -8.65 5.99
N ASP A 40 -12.32 -9.16 5.01
CA ASP A 40 -13.57 -9.89 5.24
C ASP A 40 -13.36 -11.11 6.19
N HIS A 41 -12.18 -11.77 6.13
CA HIS A 41 -11.84 -12.86 7.06
C HIS A 41 -11.66 -12.43 8.53
N PHE A 42 -11.64 -11.15 8.83
CA PHE A 42 -11.51 -10.60 10.19
C PHE A 42 -12.79 -9.94 10.68
N ILE A 43 -13.85 -9.94 9.88
CA ILE A 43 -15.15 -9.41 10.27
C ILE A 43 -15.77 -10.31 11.34
N LEU A 44 -16.30 -9.70 12.39
CA LEU A 44 -16.97 -10.39 13.48
C LEU A 44 -18.46 -10.52 13.21
N PHE A 45 -19.12 -11.43 13.93
CA PHE A 45 -20.57 -11.57 13.88
C PHE A 45 -21.27 -10.23 14.14
N GLY A 46 -22.25 -9.89 13.32
CA GLY A 46 -22.98 -8.62 13.40
C GLY A 46 -22.25 -7.41 12.80
N GLN A 47 -21.09 -7.59 12.17
CA GLN A 47 -20.33 -6.56 11.44
C GLN A 47 -20.46 -6.72 9.92
N THR A 48 -20.25 -5.63 9.20
CA THR A 48 -20.15 -5.61 7.72
C THR A 48 -18.99 -4.74 7.30
N LEU A 49 -18.07 -5.29 6.50
CA LEU A 49 -16.99 -4.51 5.88
C LEU A 49 -17.58 -3.64 4.77
N GLN A 50 -17.51 -2.33 4.95
CA GLN A 50 -17.99 -1.37 3.96
C GLN A 50 -16.90 -0.97 2.98
N LYS A 51 -15.73 -0.59 3.50
CA LYS A 51 -14.68 -0.02 2.68
C LYS A 51 -13.28 -0.36 3.19
N VAL A 52 -12.38 -0.52 2.24
CA VAL A 52 -10.93 -0.63 2.47
C VAL A 52 -10.25 0.57 1.81
N TYR A 53 -9.67 1.43 2.61
CA TYR A 53 -8.80 2.52 2.17
C TYR A 53 -7.35 2.06 2.21
N TYR A 54 -6.67 2.19 1.07
CA TYR A 54 -5.26 1.87 0.94
C TYR A 54 -4.46 3.16 0.74
N PHE A 55 -3.72 3.57 1.75
CA PHE A 55 -2.93 4.79 1.74
C PHE A 55 -1.53 4.50 1.20
N SER A 56 -1.13 5.21 0.16
CA SER A 56 0.17 5.01 -0.49
C SER A 56 0.58 6.25 -1.27
N ALA A 57 1.81 6.26 -1.78
CA ALA A 57 2.23 7.20 -2.80
C ALA A 57 2.73 6.43 -4.03
N PRO A 58 2.60 6.98 -5.25
CA PRO A 58 3.13 6.34 -6.45
C PRO A 58 4.63 6.11 -6.30
N ASP A 59 5.13 4.88 -6.58
CA ASP A 59 6.56 4.59 -6.43
C ASP A 59 7.40 5.40 -7.45
N HIS A 60 8.55 5.88 -7.03
CA HIS A 60 9.46 6.63 -7.87
C HIS A 60 10.24 5.74 -8.88
N ASP A 61 10.28 4.43 -8.64
CA ASP A 61 10.81 3.45 -9.57
C ASP A 61 9.70 3.06 -10.57
N PRO A 62 9.88 3.30 -11.89
CA PRO A 62 8.85 3.03 -12.90
C PRO A 62 8.34 1.60 -12.88
N PHE A 63 9.23 0.64 -12.72
CA PHE A 63 8.85 -0.77 -12.71
C PHE A 63 8.04 -1.17 -11.46
N ARG A 64 8.33 -0.53 -10.33
CA ARG A 64 7.54 -0.72 -9.12
C ARG A 64 6.20 -0.02 -9.22
N ALA A 65 6.17 1.19 -9.79
CA ALA A 65 4.93 1.93 -10.00
C ALA A 65 3.93 1.16 -10.89
N VAL A 66 4.40 0.56 -11.99
CA VAL A 66 3.54 -0.27 -12.86
C VAL A 66 2.96 -1.48 -12.13
N ARG A 67 3.77 -2.16 -11.31
CA ARG A 67 3.27 -3.29 -10.51
C ARG A 67 2.29 -2.84 -9.43
N GLN A 68 2.57 -1.72 -8.79
CA GLN A 68 1.68 -1.10 -7.80
C GLN A 68 0.33 -0.73 -8.44
N ASP A 69 0.36 -0.08 -9.62
CA ASP A 69 -0.85 0.26 -10.37
C ASP A 69 -1.66 -0.98 -10.76
N ALA A 70 -1.01 -2.02 -11.24
CA ALA A 70 -1.67 -3.28 -11.58
C ALA A 70 -2.43 -3.86 -10.38
N LEU A 71 -1.82 -3.89 -9.19
CA LEU A 71 -2.46 -4.33 -7.95
C LEU A 71 -3.68 -3.49 -7.59
N PHE A 72 -3.53 -2.16 -7.65
CA PHE A 72 -4.61 -1.26 -7.26
C PHE A 72 -5.79 -1.33 -8.22
N ARG A 73 -5.51 -1.38 -9.52
CA ARG A 73 -6.55 -1.55 -10.54
C ARG A 73 -7.25 -2.91 -10.44
N ALA A 74 -6.51 -3.98 -10.15
CA ALA A 74 -7.10 -5.30 -9.95
C ALA A 74 -8.03 -5.33 -8.73
N ASN A 75 -7.61 -4.72 -7.60
CA ASN A 75 -8.48 -4.59 -6.43
C ASN A 75 -9.71 -3.74 -6.70
N LYS A 76 -9.55 -2.61 -7.44
CA LYS A 76 -10.68 -1.76 -7.81
C LYS A 76 -11.65 -2.48 -8.74
N LEU A 77 -11.15 -3.24 -9.70
CA LEU A 77 -11.95 -4.01 -10.65
C LEU A 77 -12.78 -5.11 -9.94
N MET A 78 -12.19 -5.78 -8.95
CA MET A 78 -12.87 -6.85 -8.21
C MET A 78 -13.88 -6.34 -7.18
N ASN A 79 -13.62 -5.17 -6.59
CA ASN A 79 -14.33 -4.74 -5.38
C ASN A 79 -15.12 -3.42 -5.56
N ASP A 80 -15.06 -2.82 -6.74
CA ASP A 80 -15.75 -1.56 -7.07
C ASP A 80 -15.49 -0.48 -6.01
N ASP A 81 -16.54 0.09 -5.42
CA ASP A 81 -16.44 1.16 -4.43
C ASP A 81 -16.01 0.70 -3.04
N ARG A 82 -15.92 -0.61 -2.79
CA ARG A 82 -15.42 -1.16 -1.53
C ARG A 82 -13.89 -1.01 -1.37
N PHE A 83 -13.16 -0.73 -2.45
CA PHE A 83 -11.70 -0.50 -2.41
C PHE A 83 -11.36 0.87 -2.97
N GLU A 84 -10.57 1.64 -2.23
CA GLU A 84 -10.13 2.96 -2.63
C GLU A 84 -8.66 3.19 -2.27
N VAL A 85 -7.89 3.77 -3.21
CA VAL A 85 -6.51 4.17 -2.97
C VAL A 85 -6.44 5.67 -2.72
N ILE A 86 -5.86 6.05 -1.60
CA ILE A 86 -5.65 7.44 -1.21
C ILE A 86 -4.17 7.77 -1.38
N TYR A 87 -3.88 8.66 -2.30
CA TYR A 87 -2.51 8.98 -2.64
C TYR A 87 -1.94 10.11 -1.79
N GLY A 88 -0.80 9.85 -1.17
CA GLY A 88 0.16 10.84 -0.71
C GLY A 88 1.00 11.38 -1.86
N LYS A 89 2.13 11.98 -1.55
CA LYS A 89 3.09 12.49 -2.53
C LYS A 89 4.52 12.15 -2.15
N TYR A 90 5.36 11.88 -3.15
CA TYR A 90 6.80 11.92 -2.98
C TYR A 90 7.35 13.31 -3.26
N TYR A 91 8.21 13.78 -2.37
CA TYR A 91 9.00 14.98 -2.56
C TYR A 91 10.45 14.61 -2.81
N ARG A 92 10.98 15.12 -3.90
CA ARG A 92 12.39 15.01 -4.22
C ARG A 92 13.19 15.94 -3.31
N LYS A 93 14.14 15.40 -2.56
CA LYS A 93 14.99 16.14 -1.65
C LYS A 93 16.46 16.01 -2.07
N LYS A 94 17.10 17.12 -2.32
CA LYS A 94 18.54 17.15 -2.59
C LYS A 94 19.27 17.27 -1.26
N LEU A 95 20.07 16.28 -0.91
CA LEU A 95 20.87 16.27 0.30
C LEU A 95 22.35 16.36 -0.04
N LYS A 96 23.11 16.96 0.88
CA LYS A 96 24.57 16.99 0.82
C LYS A 96 25.12 15.93 1.78
N CYS A 97 26.04 15.10 1.29
CA CYS A 97 26.71 14.12 2.13
C CYS A 97 27.60 14.84 3.13
N LYS A 98 27.48 14.49 4.40
CA LYS A 98 28.29 15.10 5.47
C LYS A 98 29.75 14.65 5.43
N LEU A 99 30.05 13.49 4.82
CA LEU A 99 31.38 12.89 4.77
C LEU A 99 32.17 13.30 3.53
N CYS A 100 31.54 13.31 2.35
CA CYS A 100 32.26 13.53 1.08
C CYS A 100 31.81 14.81 0.34
N THR A 101 30.96 15.64 0.94
CA THR A 101 30.37 16.85 0.35
C THR A 101 29.58 16.63 -0.96
N GLY A 102 29.53 15.41 -1.48
CA GLY A 102 28.74 15.01 -2.66
C GLY A 102 27.26 15.30 -2.43
N ARG A 103 26.55 15.59 -3.52
CA ARG A 103 25.09 15.77 -3.50
C ARG A 103 24.41 14.50 -3.98
N TYR A 104 23.35 14.09 -3.28
CA TYR A 104 22.50 12.99 -3.69
C TYR A 104 21.03 13.35 -3.59
N VAL A 105 20.23 12.66 -4.36
CA VAL A 105 18.77 12.84 -4.37
C VAL A 105 18.14 11.71 -3.57
N THR A 106 17.25 12.06 -2.67
CA THR A 106 16.37 11.12 -1.97
C THR A 106 14.91 11.51 -2.23
N HIS A 107 14.02 10.56 -2.06
CA HIS A 107 12.58 10.78 -2.14
C HIS A 107 11.98 10.54 -0.76
N GLU A 108 11.27 11.52 -0.26
CA GLU A 108 10.58 11.48 1.02
C GLU A 108 9.07 11.41 0.75
N GLU A 109 8.44 10.41 1.29
CA GLU A 109 7.00 10.29 1.25
C GLU A 109 6.38 11.32 2.22
N LYS A 110 5.28 11.91 1.83
CA LYS A 110 4.53 12.89 2.60
C LYS A 110 3.03 12.67 2.47
N ARG A 111 2.29 13.02 3.50
CA ARG A 111 0.83 13.05 3.60
C ARG A 111 0.15 11.72 3.89
N THR A 112 0.80 10.56 3.81
CA THR A 112 0.14 9.27 4.02
C THR A 112 -0.45 9.20 5.43
N ASP A 113 0.34 9.47 6.48
CA ASP A 113 -0.11 9.44 7.87
C ASP A 113 -1.18 10.47 8.16
N VAL A 114 -1.00 11.69 7.60
CA VAL A 114 -2.01 12.77 7.72
C VAL A 114 -3.32 12.36 7.04
N ASN A 115 -3.26 11.70 5.89
CA ASN A 115 -4.45 11.19 5.21
C ASN A 115 -5.12 10.09 6.03
N ILE A 116 -4.37 9.13 6.58
CA ILE A 116 -4.92 8.09 7.46
C ILE A 116 -5.67 8.73 8.63
N CYS A 117 -5.01 9.67 9.33
CA CYS A 117 -5.62 10.41 10.43
C CYS A 117 -6.91 11.13 10.01
N ALA A 118 -6.85 11.89 8.91
CA ALA A 118 -7.98 12.68 8.43
C ALA A 118 -9.18 11.80 8.05
N TYR A 119 -8.95 10.68 7.35
CA TYR A 119 -10.01 9.76 6.96
C TYR A 119 -10.63 9.05 8.17
N MET A 120 -9.82 8.56 9.11
CA MET A 120 -10.32 7.94 10.33
C MET A 120 -11.17 8.92 11.15
N MET A 121 -10.69 10.15 11.35
CA MET A 121 -11.40 11.19 12.09
C MET A 121 -12.69 11.63 11.39
N SER A 122 -12.64 11.80 10.06
CA SER A 122 -13.80 12.17 9.24
C SER A 122 -14.89 11.11 9.31
N ASP A 123 -14.54 9.83 9.16
CA ASP A 123 -15.50 8.73 9.23
C ASP A 123 -16.14 8.62 10.63
N CYS A 124 -15.39 8.91 11.68
CA CYS A 124 -15.94 8.98 13.05
C CYS A 124 -16.88 10.17 13.22
N ALA A 125 -16.48 11.37 12.76
CA ALA A 125 -17.24 12.61 12.89
C ALA A 125 -18.56 12.57 12.12
N LEU A 126 -18.53 12.02 10.90
CA LEU A 126 -19.70 11.85 10.05
C LEU A 126 -20.54 10.62 10.41
N ASN A 127 -20.14 9.87 11.42
CA ASN A 127 -20.77 8.62 11.84
C ASN A 127 -20.90 7.59 10.69
N ASN A 128 -19.89 7.50 9.84
CA ASN A 128 -19.85 6.55 8.71
C ASN A 128 -19.32 5.17 9.11
N VAL A 129 -18.68 5.03 10.26
CA VAL A 129 -18.03 3.82 10.74
C VAL A 129 -18.41 3.53 12.20
N ASP A 130 -18.50 2.26 12.55
CA ASP A 130 -18.72 1.81 13.93
C ASP A 130 -17.48 1.08 14.48
N ALA A 131 -16.69 0.47 13.60
CA ALA A 131 -15.42 -0.17 13.93
C ALA A 131 -14.35 0.12 12.88
N ILE A 132 -13.17 0.48 13.34
CA ILE A 132 -11.97 0.77 12.55
C ILE A 132 -11.03 -0.44 12.60
N MET A 133 -10.57 -0.92 11.47
CA MET A 133 -9.43 -1.81 11.34
C MET A 133 -8.24 -1.00 10.81
N LEU A 134 -7.26 -0.74 11.66
CA LEU A 134 -6.06 0.02 11.28
C LEU A 134 -4.89 -0.94 11.08
N VAL A 135 -4.27 -0.89 9.90
CA VAL A 135 -3.11 -1.72 9.54
C VAL A 135 -1.88 -0.84 9.45
N THR A 136 -1.07 -0.82 10.48
CA THR A 136 0.15 -0.01 10.58
C THR A 136 1.05 -0.51 11.71
N ALA A 137 2.32 -0.10 11.70
CA ALA A 137 3.24 -0.18 12.83
C ALA A 137 3.88 1.19 13.11
N ASP A 138 3.31 2.27 12.57
CA ASP A 138 3.81 3.63 12.76
C ASP A 138 3.27 4.22 14.07
N SER A 139 4.19 4.61 14.95
CA SER A 139 3.87 5.22 16.24
C SER A 139 3.23 6.61 16.12
N ASP A 140 3.36 7.30 14.98
CA ASP A 140 2.74 8.60 14.77
C ASP A 140 1.21 8.52 14.78
N LEU A 141 0.65 7.29 14.59
CA LEU A 141 -0.78 7.03 14.66
C LEU A 141 -1.31 6.74 16.10
N VAL A 142 -0.46 6.83 17.13
CA VAL A 142 -0.90 6.77 18.55
C VAL A 142 -1.89 7.88 18.86
N THR A 143 -1.52 9.12 18.56
CA THR A 143 -2.36 10.30 18.86
C THR A 143 -3.75 10.23 18.23
N PRO A 144 -3.92 9.92 16.93
CA PRO A 144 -5.25 9.74 16.34
C PRO A 144 -6.08 8.66 17.01
N ILE A 145 -5.48 7.54 17.42
CA ILE A 145 -6.17 6.47 18.15
C ILE A 145 -6.71 6.99 19.50
N GLU A 146 -5.88 7.72 20.25
CA GLU A 146 -6.26 8.29 21.54
C GLU A 146 -7.38 9.32 21.40
N LEU A 147 -7.29 10.20 20.39
CA LEU A 147 -8.32 11.20 20.11
C LEU A 147 -9.65 10.54 19.74
N ILE A 148 -9.65 9.55 18.85
CA ILE A 148 -10.87 8.82 18.48
C ILE A 148 -11.49 8.17 19.71
N ARG A 149 -10.70 7.55 20.56
CA ARG A 149 -11.20 6.90 21.80
C ARG A 149 -11.76 7.89 22.81
N ARG A 150 -11.21 9.10 22.87
CA ARG A 150 -11.69 10.16 23.77
C ARG A 150 -13.00 10.76 23.25
N ASP A 151 -13.03 11.13 21.96
CA ASP A 151 -14.09 11.94 21.38
C ASP A 151 -15.24 11.07 20.83
N TYR A 152 -14.93 9.83 20.46
CA TYR A 152 -15.88 8.86 19.90
C TYR A 152 -15.82 7.51 20.63
N PRO A 153 -16.15 7.45 21.95
CA PRO A 153 -15.93 6.27 22.79
C PRO A 153 -16.70 5.02 22.34
N ASN A 154 -17.75 5.19 21.55
CA ASN A 154 -18.55 4.10 21.00
C ASN A 154 -17.91 3.45 19.75
N LYS A 155 -16.87 4.06 19.16
CA LYS A 155 -16.17 3.50 18.01
C LYS A 155 -15.14 2.48 18.48
N GLN A 156 -15.16 1.32 17.84
CA GLN A 156 -14.18 0.27 18.11
C GLN A 156 -12.94 0.45 17.24
N ILE A 157 -11.76 0.23 17.82
CA ILE A 157 -10.50 0.20 17.05
C ILE A 157 -9.85 -1.16 17.24
N ARG A 158 -9.51 -1.80 16.13
CA ARG A 158 -8.71 -3.02 16.03
C ARG A 158 -7.44 -2.69 15.28
N LEU A 159 -6.30 -2.97 15.89
CA LEU A 159 -4.98 -2.74 15.29
C LEU A 159 -4.44 -4.02 14.70
N PHE A 160 -3.90 -3.92 13.49
CA PHE A 160 -3.24 -5.00 12.78
C PHE A 160 -1.80 -4.62 12.49
N PHE A 161 -0.85 -5.41 12.99
CA PHE A 161 0.54 -5.25 12.61
C PHE A 161 0.84 -5.96 11.30
N PRO A 162 1.48 -5.26 10.35
CA PRO A 162 2.02 -5.89 9.14
C PRO A 162 3.01 -7.01 9.48
N PRO A 163 3.26 -7.95 8.56
CA PRO A 163 4.29 -8.98 8.81
C PRO A 163 5.64 -8.35 9.16
N THR A 164 6.31 -8.89 10.16
CA THR A 164 7.67 -8.49 10.62
C THR A 164 7.83 -7.07 11.18
N THR A 165 6.75 -6.34 11.38
CA THR A 165 6.78 -5.00 11.97
C THR A 165 5.80 -4.90 13.14
N GLU A 166 6.20 -4.19 14.19
CA GLU A 166 5.38 -3.90 15.35
C GLU A 166 5.82 -2.58 15.99
N SER A 167 4.96 -1.99 16.80
CA SER A 167 5.25 -0.78 17.57
C SER A 167 4.88 -1.00 19.03
N ARG A 168 5.85 -0.73 19.92
CA ARG A 168 5.62 -0.81 21.37
C ARG A 168 4.57 0.22 21.82
N ASP A 169 4.63 1.43 21.27
CA ASP A 169 3.72 2.52 21.65
C ASP A 169 2.28 2.19 21.25
N LEU A 170 2.07 1.72 20.03
CA LEU A 170 0.76 1.24 19.57
C LEU A 170 0.26 0.04 20.39
N THR A 171 1.15 -0.88 20.76
CA THR A 171 0.80 -2.02 21.64
C THR A 171 0.34 -1.52 23.00
N ASN A 172 1.06 -0.57 23.61
CA ASN A 172 0.71 0.00 24.91
C ASN A 172 -0.66 0.70 24.88
N VAL A 173 -0.91 1.47 23.83
CA VAL A 173 -2.22 2.13 23.64
C VAL A 173 -3.34 1.09 23.53
N MET A 174 -3.13 -0.02 22.83
CA MET A 174 -4.14 -1.08 22.74
C MET A 174 -4.36 -1.76 24.09
N LYS A 175 -3.30 -2.14 24.79
CA LYS A 175 -3.33 -2.81 26.11
C LYS A 175 -4.03 -1.97 27.19
N ALA A 176 -3.88 -0.65 27.15
CA ALA A 176 -4.58 0.27 28.07
C ALA A 176 -6.11 0.09 28.06
N LYS A 177 -6.67 -0.49 27.00
CA LYS A 177 -8.09 -0.86 26.87
C LYS A 177 -8.33 -2.38 26.88
N LYS A 178 -7.37 -3.17 27.37
CA LYS A 178 -7.44 -4.65 27.40
C LYS A 178 -7.68 -5.24 26.00
N LYS A 179 -7.10 -4.63 24.95
CA LYS A 179 -7.12 -5.12 23.57
C LYS A 179 -5.71 -5.49 23.16
N GLU A 180 -5.58 -6.55 22.36
CA GLU A 180 -4.30 -6.95 21.80
C GLU A 180 -4.29 -6.64 20.30
N PRO A 181 -3.14 -6.21 19.76
CA PRO A 181 -2.95 -6.12 18.31
C PRO A 181 -3.05 -7.49 17.64
N ILE A 182 -3.48 -7.51 16.40
CA ILE A 182 -3.52 -8.70 15.56
C ILE A 182 -2.27 -8.68 14.66
N TYR A 183 -1.50 -9.75 14.69
CA TYR A 183 -0.29 -9.88 13.87
C TYR A 183 -0.64 -10.60 12.56
N LEU A 184 -0.60 -9.88 11.44
CA LEU A 184 -0.93 -10.45 10.13
C LEU A 184 -0.01 -11.63 9.74
N LEU A 185 1.21 -11.64 10.28
CA LEU A 185 2.16 -12.75 10.12
C LEU A 185 1.55 -14.11 10.51
N ASN A 186 0.74 -14.13 11.57
CA ASN A 186 0.13 -15.35 12.10
C ASN A 186 -1.08 -15.83 11.29
N HIS A 187 -1.41 -15.12 10.20
CA HIS A 187 -2.62 -15.36 9.40
C HIS A 187 -2.30 -15.68 7.92
N LYS A 188 -1.17 -16.36 7.64
CA LYS A 188 -0.73 -16.73 6.28
C LYS A 188 -1.86 -17.37 5.46
N GLN A 189 -2.68 -18.23 6.08
CA GLN A 189 -3.78 -18.90 5.40
C GLN A 189 -4.85 -17.92 4.88
N LYS A 190 -5.11 -16.82 5.61
CA LYS A 190 -6.05 -15.80 5.14
C LYS A 190 -5.52 -15.07 3.89
N PHE A 191 -4.20 -14.83 3.81
CA PHE A 191 -3.59 -14.31 2.58
C PHE A 191 -3.74 -15.28 1.42
N ILE A 192 -3.46 -16.58 1.64
CA ILE A 192 -3.62 -17.61 0.60
C ILE A 192 -5.05 -17.62 0.07
N ASN A 193 -6.03 -17.60 0.97
CA ASN A 193 -7.45 -17.62 0.61
C ASN A 193 -7.94 -16.33 -0.06
N SER A 194 -7.14 -15.26 0.00
CA SER A 194 -7.47 -13.93 -0.54
C SER A 194 -6.62 -13.55 -1.75
N LEU A 195 -5.85 -14.48 -2.32
CA LEU A 195 -5.14 -14.20 -3.56
C LEU A 195 -6.11 -13.83 -4.67
N LEU A 196 -5.76 -12.80 -5.43
CA LEU A 196 -6.39 -12.53 -6.72
C LEU A 196 -6.05 -13.63 -7.72
N PRO A 197 -6.92 -13.96 -8.66
CA PRO A 197 -6.58 -14.86 -9.77
C PRO A 197 -5.43 -14.28 -10.59
N ASP A 198 -4.68 -15.15 -11.28
CA ASP A 198 -3.55 -14.71 -12.12
C ASP A 198 -3.98 -13.71 -13.21
N VAL A 199 -5.23 -13.82 -13.67
CA VAL A 199 -5.88 -12.86 -14.56
C VAL A 199 -7.20 -12.43 -13.93
N VAL A 200 -7.31 -11.14 -13.65
CA VAL A 200 -8.54 -10.49 -13.17
C VAL A 200 -9.24 -9.88 -14.37
N SER A 201 -10.47 -10.27 -14.63
CA SER A 201 -11.24 -9.75 -15.76
C SER A 201 -12.66 -9.36 -15.34
N LYS A 202 -13.10 -8.17 -15.78
CA LYS A 202 -14.46 -7.66 -15.58
C LYS A 202 -14.74 -6.59 -16.65
N ASP A 203 -15.94 -6.62 -17.24
CA ASP A 203 -16.43 -5.62 -18.19
C ASP A 203 -15.45 -5.31 -19.35
N GLY A 204 -14.87 -6.35 -19.94
CA GLY A 204 -13.91 -6.22 -21.04
C GLY A 204 -12.50 -5.76 -20.64
N THR A 205 -12.28 -5.43 -19.38
CA THR A 205 -10.95 -5.10 -18.84
C THR A 205 -10.30 -6.36 -18.27
N SER A 206 -9.03 -6.58 -18.59
CA SER A 206 -8.25 -7.71 -18.09
C SER A 206 -6.90 -7.23 -17.54
N LEU A 207 -6.54 -7.72 -16.36
CA LEU A 207 -5.30 -7.38 -15.65
C LEU A 207 -4.62 -8.67 -15.22
N THR A 208 -3.34 -8.82 -15.58
CA THR A 208 -2.57 -10.02 -15.26
C THR A 208 -1.61 -9.73 -14.09
N ILE A 209 -1.43 -10.72 -13.22
CA ILE A 209 -0.43 -10.65 -12.16
C ILE A 209 0.94 -10.30 -12.74
N PRO A 210 1.65 -9.30 -12.20
CA PRO A 210 3.02 -9.02 -12.59
C PRO A 210 3.91 -10.27 -12.46
N GLN A 211 4.63 -10.63 -13.52
CA GLN A 211 5.43 -11.85 -13.59
C GLN A 211 6.40 -11.98 -12.40
N LYS A 212 6.99 -10.88 -11.96
CA LYS A 212 7.87 -10.85 -10.78
C LYS A 212 7.19 -11.30 -9.49
N TRP A 213 5.86 -11.27 -9.39
CA TRP A 213 5.10 -11.70 -8.22
C TRP A 213 4.55 -13.11 -8.36
N LYS A 214 4.44 -13.60 -9.60
CA LYS A 214 3.96 -14.93 -9.91
C LYS A 214 5.00 -16.01 -9.57
N ASP A 215 6.24 -15.76 -9.96
CA ASP A 215 7.32 -16.74 -9.79
C ASP A 215 8.50 -16.13 -9.01
N PRO A 216 8.78 -16.62 -7.79
CA PRO A 216 9.89 -16.13 -6.98
C PRO A 216 11.27 -16.42 -7.59
N TYR A 217 11.36 -17.39 -8.49
CA TYR A 217 12.62 -17.84 -9.09
C TYR A 217 12.94 -17.17 -10.43
N ILE A 218 11.99 -16.44 -11.01
CA ILE A 218 12.31 -15.63 -12.18
C ILE A 218 13.14 -14.43 -11.72
N ILE A 219 14.45 -14.56 -11.87
CA ILE A 219 15.36 -13.43 -11.93
C ILE A 219 14.83 -12.58 -13.09
N SER A 220 14.32 -11.40 -12.79
CA SER A 220 13.77 -10.50 -13.81
C SER A 220 14.88 -10.17 -14.81
N THR A 221 14.98 -10.95 -15.88
CA THR A 221 15.42 -10.34 -17.15
C THR A 221 14.46 -9.18 -17.38
N PRO A 222 14.94 -7.98 -17.70
CA PRO A 222 14.06 -6.88 -18.03
C PRO A 222 13.12 -7.41 -19.13
N SER A 223 11.84 -7.57 -18.82
CA SER A 223 10.87 -7.87 -19.86
C SER A 223 10.83 -6.62 -20.73
N ASN A 224 11.28 -6.76 -21.97
CA ASN A 224 11.43 -5.69 -22.97
C ASN A 224 10.09 -5.06 -23.40
N VAL A 225 9.02 -5.31 -22.66
CA VAL A 225 7.70 -4.73 -22.93
C VAL A 225 7.39 -3.74 -21.83
N ILE A 226 7.79 -2.50 -22.04
CA ILE A 226 7.21 -1.39 -21.26
C ILE A 226 5.85 -1.09 -21.87
N PRO A 227 4.78 -1.15 -21.08
CA PRO A 227 3.46 -0.75 -21.57
C PRO A 227 3.52 0.70 -22.08
N ASN A 228 2.95 0.98 -23.26
CA ASN A 228 2.88 2.31 -23.87
C ASN A 228 2.25 3.39 -22.97
N ASN A 229 1.65 3.00 -21.87
CA ASN A 229 1.02 3.89 -20.87
C ASN A 229 1.93 4.25 -19.69
N LEU A 230 3.19 3.79 -19.65
CA LEU A 230 4.10 4.08 -18.55
C LEU A 230 4.33 5.58 -18.38
N MET A 231 4.58 6.29 -19.49
CA MET A 231 4.77 7.73 -19.49
C MET A 231 3.50 8.47 -19.08
N SER A 232 2.31 8.00 -19.52
CA SER A 232 1.03 8.59 -19.12
C SER A 232 0.72 8.33 -17.66
N LEU A 233 1.12 7.18 -17.11
CA LEU A 233 0.99 6.86 -15.69
C LEU A 233 1.83 7.82 -14.85
N TYR A 234 3.07 8.07 -15.26
CA TYR A 234 3.97 9.02 -14.61
C TYR A 234 3.44 10.46 -14.69
N ALA A 235 3.04 10.90 -15.87
CA ALA A 235 2.46 12.23 -16.07
C ALA A 235 1.21 12.46 -15.22
N LYS A 236 0.36 11.45 -15.11
CA LYS A 236 -0.86 11.50 -14.28
C LYS A 236 -0.57 11.64 -12.79
N HIS A 237 0.50 11.04 -12.28
CA HIS A 237 0.79 11.01 -10.84
C HIS A 237 1.82 12.04 -10.38
N PHE A 238 2.76 12.41 -11.26
CA PHE A 238 3.86 13.30 -10.91
C PHE A 238 3.81 14.67 -11.61
N GLY A 239 2.93 14.84 -12.61
CA GLY A 239 2.82 16.04 -13.44
C GLY A 239 3.97 16.17 -14.45
N ASP A 240 3.73 16.88 -15.55
CA ASP A 240 4.67 17.01 -16.68
C ASP A 240 6.01 17.66 -16.29
N ALA A 241 5.99 18.58 -15.35
CA ALA A 241 7.19 19.30 -14.91
C ALA A 241 8.21 18.43 -14.16
N GLN A 242 7.80 17.26 -13.65
CA GLN A 242 8.70 16.36 -12.93
C GLN A 242 9.36 15.31 -13.84
N ILE A 243 8.83 15.07 -15.02
CA ILE A 243 9.40 14.15 -16.02
C ILE A 243 10.63 14.77 -16.66
N ILE A 244 10.65 16.09 -16.84
CA ILE A 244 11.73 16.82 -17.53
C ILE A 244 13.02 16.88 -16.68
N GLU A 245 12.93 16.70 -15.35
CA GLU A 245 14.10 16.72 -14.47
C GLU A 245 14.76 15.34 -14.21
N PHE A 246 14.35 14.29 -14.88
CA PHE A 246 15.07 13.01 -14.89
C PHE A 246 16.33 13.06 -15.78
N ASP A 247 17.11 14.09 -15.61
CA ASP A 247 18.40 14.28 -16.27
C ASP A 247 19.52 13.46 -15.61
N HIS A 248 19.18 12.19 -15.29
CA HIS A 248 20.23 11.26 -14.90
C HIS A 248 20.71 10.54 -16.16
N PRO A 249 22.02 10.52 -16.44
CA PRO A 249 22.60 9.89 -17.65
C PRO A 249 22.14 8.45 -17.85
N ASN A 250 21.89 7.71 -16.77
CA ASN A 250 21.36 6.34 -16.81
C ASN A 250 19.90 6.27 -17.26
N MET A 251 19.10 7.32 -17.07
CA MET A 251 17.71 7.33 -17.49
C MET A 251 17.58 7.69 -18.97
N GLN A 252 18.40 8.60 -19.46
CA GLN A 252 18.46 8.89 -20.91
C GLN A 252 19.01 7.70 -21.70
N SER A 253 20.03 7.01 -21.16
CA SER A 253 20.51 5.74 -21.72
C SER A 253 19.44 4.67 -21.70
N PHE A 254 18.65 4.59 -20.64
CA PHE A 254 17.54 3.66 -20.48
C PHE A 254 16.43 3.94 -21.50
N ILE A 255 15.99 5.20 -21.64
CA ILE A 255 14.97 5.62 -22.63
C ILE A 255 15.47 5.37 -24.07
N LYS A 256 16.74 5.63 -24.33
CA LYS A 256 17.35 5.37 -25.65
C LYS A 256 17.39 3.88 -26.00
N ASN A 257 17.72 3.04 -25.04
CA ASN A 257 17.71 1.58 -25.20
C ASN A 257 16.28 1.03 -25.37
N LEU A 258 15.29 1.65 -24.74
CA LEU A 258 13.88 1.32 -24.91
C LEU A 258 13.38 1.60 -26.32
N ASN A 259 13.70 2.75 -26.88
CA ASN A 259 13.31 3.13 -28.23
C ASN A 259 14.00 2.27 -29.32
N GLN A 260 15.15 1.66 -29.00
CA GLN A 260 15.83 0.71 -29.89
C GLN A 260 15.26 -0.71 -29.86
N LEU A 261 14.51 -1.06 -28.78
CA LEU A 261 13.87 -2.37 -28.62
C LEU A 261 12.41 -2.41 -29.12
N THR A 262 11.86 -1.24 -29.46
CA THR A 262 10.49 -1.08 -30.00
C THR A 262 10.47 -0.70 -31.48
N SER A 263 11.62 -0.56 -32.13
CA SER A 263 11.81 -0.43 -33.59
C SER A 263 12.27 -1.76 -34.17
#